data_990499b3a7c65a40dc28e8009a973365
#
_entry.id   990499b3a7c65a40dc28e8009a973365
#
_cell.length_a   1.000
_cell.length_b   1.000
_cell.length_c   1.000
_cell.angle_alpha   90.00
_cell.angle_beta   90.00
_cell.angle_gamma   90.00
#
_symmetry.space_group_name_H-M   'P 1'
#
loop_
_entity.id
_entity.type
_entity.pdbx_description
1 polymer ?
#
loop_
_entity_poly.entity_id
_entity_poly.type
_entity_poly.pdbx_seq_one_letter_code
_entity_poly.pdbx_strand_id
1 'polypeptide(L)'
;MNRYFRATGSQAVAIDAAGEFLMDNGSAVGAVLSGFFADAGARAGVLLGPLVVIVGGIGNGVRVFDGRLRQPGVGAKRPRGFTDEKEVPAAAWVAAPLAIGAAVVAHAYDRSGTFAEVVRRGVREARERGANARAEVLEAVQTQGARAFSCPSVARPLMLSAGVSEGGLLTAADLASVPNLDRMARTVSERPNWSEVPWAGEDQPRARGQWHVLCAVDKRGIMAGAVYGCAEDGVVIEELELEAPRAATPVMRGIARLAPGSCLPAPAAVAIRVERGVATSMVAATTAAYVSPTIIDAPEFRVERHPETRLVNVTQGGGRDVD
;
A
#
# COMPACT_ATOMS: atom_id res chain seq x y z
N MET A 1 17.80 -22.92 0.30
CA MET A 1 16.88 -21.83 0.67
C MET A 1 16.61 -21.92 2.17
N ASN A 2 16.75 -20.83 2.91
CA ASN A 2 16.65 -20.86 4.36
C ASN A 2 15.19 -21.17 4.76
N ARG A 3 14.97 -22.13 5.66
CA ARG A 3 13.63 -22.62 6.04
C ARG A 3 12.96 -21.78 7.16
N TYR A 4 13.64 -20.76 7.67
CA TYR A 4 13.20 -19.99 8.83
C TYR A 4 12.61 -18.61 8.52
N PHE A 5 12.74 -18.15 7.27
CA PHE A 5 12.16 -16.92 6.78
C PHE A 5 11.85 -17.02 5.29
N ARG A 6 10.80 -16.35 4.84
CA ARG A 6 10.36 -16.33 3.42
C ARG A 6 9.50 -15.12 3.11
N ALA A 7 9.46 -14.80 1.81
CA ALA A 7 8.48 -13.89 1.22
C ALA A 7 7.74 -14.60 0.08
N THR A 8 6.50 -14.18 -0.17
CA THR A 8 5.66 -14.57 -1.32
C THR A 8 4.72 -13.43 -1.66
N GLY A 9 4.26 -13.36 -2.89
CA GLY A 9 3.37 -12.31 -3.36
C GLY A 9 3.07 -12.42 -4.84
N SER A 10 2.39 -11.42 -5.38
CA SER A 10 1.91 -11.37 -6.75
C SER A 10 2.92 -10.82 -7.78
N GLN A 11 3.98 -10.13 -7.32
CA GLN A 11 4.96 -9.49 -8.20
C GLN A 11 6.37 -10.03 -7.96
N ALA A 12 7.01 -10.55 -9.00
CA ALA A 12 8.34 -11.16 -8.91
C ALA A 12 9.39 -10.18 -8.37
N VAL A 13 9.42 -8.93 -8.88
CA VAL A 13 10.37 -7.91 -8.42
C VAL A 13 10.22 -7.60 -6.93
N ALA A 14 8.98 -7.61 -6.43
CA ALA A 14 8.70 -7.38 -5.02
C ALA A 14 9.13 -8.57 -4.14
N ILE A 15 8.89 -9.80 -4.61
CA ILE A 15 9.29 -11.02 -3.91
C ILE A 15 10.82 -11.12 -3.81
N ASP A 16 11.52 -10.83 -4.91
CA ASP A 16 12.99 -10.87 -4.96
C ASP A 16 13.60 -9.84 -4.02
N ALA A 17 13.11 -8.60 -4.05
CA ALA A 17 13.56 -7.54 -3.15
C ALA A 17 13.27 -7.85 -1.68
N ALA A 18 12.10 -8.42 -1.37
CA ALA A 18 11.75 -8.84 -0.03
C ALA A 18 12.64 -9.99 0.46
N GLY A 19 12.93 -10.95 -0.39
CA GLY A 19 13.84 -12.06 -0.11
C GLY A 19 15.27 -11.60 0.16
N GLU A 20 15.81 -10.68 -0.65
CA GLU A 20 17.11 -10.04 -0.48
C GLU A 20 17.17 -9.31 0.89
N PHE A 21 16.16 -8.48 1.18
CA PHE A 21 16.10 -7.75 2.46
C PHE A 21 16.02 -8.67 3.67
N LEU A 22 15.27 -9.78 3.60
CA LEU A 22 15.21 -10.77 4.68
C LEU A 22 16.56 -11.44 4.95
N MET A 23 17.37 -11.68 3.91
CA MET A 23 18.70 -12.25 4.05
C MET A 23 19.66 -11.26 4.73
N ASP A 24 19.62 -10.00 4.32
CA ASP A 24 20.56 -8.98 4.77
C ASP A 24 20.20 -8.41 6.14
N ASN A 25 18.94 -8.05 6.35
CA ASN A 25 18.48 -7.31 7.53
C ASN A 25 17.52 -8.10 8.43
N GLY A 26 16.93 -9.18 7.91
CA GLY A 26 16.13 -10.13 8.70
C GLY A 26 14.78 -9.64 9.21
N SER A 27 14.23 -8.51 8.69
CA SER A 27 12.95 -7.93 9.11
C SER A 27 11.84 -8.24 8.12
N ALA A 28 10.71 -8.78 8.60
CA ALA A 28 9.52 -9.02 7.78
C ALA A 28 8.86 -7.70 7.33
N VAL A 29 8.80 -6.70 8.20
CA VAL A 29 8.24 -5.38 7.86
C VAL A 29 9.11 -4.68 6.82
N GLY A 30 10.43 -4.64 7.06
CA GLY A 30 11.37 -4.08 6.07
C GLY A 30 11.31 -4.80 4.74
N ALA A 31 11.12 -6.12 4.74
CA ALA A 31 11.01 -6.92 3.52
C ALA A 31 9.79 -6.56 2.67
N VAL A 32 8.59 -6.48 3.26
CA VAL A 32 7.39 -6.11 2.50
C VAL A 32 7.46 -4.66 2.00
N LEU A 33 8.07 -3.77 2.76
CA LEU A 33 8.28 -2.39 2.32
C LEU A 33 9.34 -2.31 1.21
N SER A 34 10.45 -3.06 1.31
CA SER A 34 11.47 -3.11 0.25
C SER A 34 10.89 -3.67 -1.05
N GLY A 35 10.02 -4.69 -0.97
CA GLY A 35 9.29 -5.19 -2.11
C GLY A 35 8.34 -4.17 -2.72
N PHE A 36 7.57 -3.44 -1.91
CA PHE A 36 6.72 -2.34 -2.36
C PHE A 36 7.54 -1.27 -3.10
N PHE A 37 8.67 -0.82 -2.53
CA PHE A 37 9.51 0.19 -3.18
C PHE A 37 10.18 -0.32 -4.45
N ALA A 38 10.61 -1.60 -4.48
CA ALA A 38 11.15 -2.21 -5.70
C ALA A 38 10.12 -2.20 -6.84
N ASP A 39 8.88 -2.54 -6.52
CA ASP A 39 7.80 -2.49 -7.49
C ASP A 39 7.45 -1.04 -7.89
N ALA A 40 7.49 -0.09 -6.96
CA ALA A 40 7.33 1.34 -7.25
C ALA A 40 8.47 1.88 -8.13
N GLY A 41 9.69 1.36 -8.00
CA GLY A 41 10.79 1.65 -8.93
C GLY A 41 10.55 1.05 -10.31
N ALA A 42 9.98 -0.14 -10.39
CA ALA A 42 9.71 -0.83 -11.64
C ALA A 42 8.53 -0.25 -12.43
N ARG A 43 7.49 0.25 -11.76
CA ARG A 43 6.22 0.68 -12.35
C ARG A 43 5.78 2.06 -11.87
N ALA A 44 5.37 2.92 -12.79
CA ALA A 44 4.99 4.32 -12.54
C ALA A 44 3.78 4.46 -11.61
N GLY A 45 2.81 3.54 -11.67
CA GLY A 45 1.52 3.63 -10.98
C GLY A 45 1.52 3.17 -9.52
N VAL A 46 2.65 2.67 -8.99
CA VAL A 46 2.68 2.08 -7.64
C VAL A 46 2.91 3.13 -6.55
N LEU A 47 3.87 4.05 -6.73
CA LEU A 47 4.31 4.96 -5.68
C LEU A 47 3.21 5.89 -5.15
N LEU A 48 2.31 6.33 -6.03
CA LEU A 48 1.16 7.18 -5.71
C LEU A 48 -0.11 6.36 -5.41
N GLY A 49 -0.05 5.04 -5.54
CA GLY A 49 -1.14 4.13 -5.20
C GLY A 49 -1.34 3.99 -3.68
N PRO A 50 -2.39 3.30 -3.26
CA PRO A 50 -2.61 2.98 -1.85
C PRO A 50 -1.64 1.89 -1.37
N LEU A 51 -1.27 1.93 -0.09
CA LEU A 51 -0.51 0.90 0.60
C LEU A 51 -1.15 0.62 1.95
N VAL A 52 -1.46 -0.63 2.22
CA VAL A 52 -1.91 -1.09 3.54
C VAL A 52 -0.94 -2.16 4.02
N VAL A 53 -0.38 -1.99 5.20
CA VAL A 53 0.53 -2.97 5.81
C VAL A 53 -0.11 -3.51 7.08
N ILE A 54 -0.12 -4.84 7.23
CA ILE A 54 -0.56 -5.53 8.45
C ILE A 54 0.62 -6.26 9.06
N VAL A 55 0.78 -6.18 10.39
CA VAL A 55 1.91 -6.78 11.11
C VAL A 55 1.43 -7.52 12.35
N GLY A 56 1.87 -8.76 12.50
CA GLY A 56 1.61 -9.58 13.68
C GLY A 56 2.89 -10.24 14.21
N GLY A 57 2.88 -10.59 15.52
CA GLY A 57 4.02 -11.21 16.19
C GLY A 57 4.95 -10.23 16.91
N ILE A 58 4.60 -8.95 17.00
CA ILE A 58 5.24 -7.93 17.81
C ILE A 58 4.28 -7.55 18.95
N GLY A 59 4.65 -7.88 20.18
CA GLY A 59 3.82 -7.55 21.35
C GLY A 59 2.42 -8.22 21.32
N ASN A 60 1.46 -7.56 21.97
CA ASN A 60 0.09 -8.06 22.08
C ASN A 60 -0.78 -7.41 21.00
N GLY A 61 -1.04 -8.13 19.91
CA GLY A 61 -1.99 -7.73 18.90
C GLY A 61 -1.41 -7.63 17.51
N VAL A 62 -2.30 -7.29 16.56
CA VAL A 62 -1.98 -7.09 15.15
C VAL A 62 -2.19 -5.61 14.84
N ARG A 63 -1.22 -5.01 14.17
CA ARG A 63 -1.25 -3.60 13.75
C ARG A 63 -1.50 -3.48 12.27
N VAL A 64 -2.18 -2.41 11.90
CA VAL A 64 -2.45 -2.04 10.50
C VAL A 64 -1.97 -0.61 10.27
N PHE A 65 -1.20 -0.42 9.23
CA PHE A 65 -0.73 0.89 8.78
C PHE A 65 -1.51 1.29 7.53
N ASP A 66 -2.41 2.28 7.70
CA ASP A 66 -3.45 2.66 6.75
C ASP A 66 -2.95 3.76 5.79
N GLY A 67 -2.32 3.37 4.70
CA GLY A 67 -1.94 4.25 3.60
C GLY A 67 -2.95 4.24 2.44
N ARG A 68 -4.24 4.03 2.72
CA ARG A 68 -5.31 4.21 1.72
C ARG A 68 -5.29 5.62 1.19
N LEU A 69 -5.67 5.75 -0.07
CA LEU A 69 -5.85 7.05 -0.71
C LEU A 69 -6.90 7.88 0.06
N ARG A 70 -6.77 9.20 -0.05
CA ARG A 70 -7.71 10.14 0.56
C ARG A 70 -8.39 11.00 -0.49
N GLN A 71 -9.62 11.39 -0.20
CA GLN A 71 -10.32 12.42 -0.98
C GLN A 71 -9.52 13.72 -0.90
N PRO A 72 -9.07 14.30 -2.02
CA PRO A 72 -8.27 15.52 -2.03
C PRO A 72 -9.10 16.76 -1.72
N GLY A 73 -8.42 17.89 -1.47
CA GLY A 73 -9.02 19.20 -1.29
C GLY A 73 -9.01 19.71 0.15
N VAL A 74 -8.07 19.22 0.97
CA VAL A 74 -7.85 19.78 2.33
C VAL A 74 -7.43 21.23 2.19
N GLY A 75 -8.16 22.15 2.86
CA GLY A 75 -7.92 23.59 2.79
C GLY A 75 -8.34 24.27 1.49
N ALA A 76 -8.80 23.53 0.48
CA ALA A 76 -9.28 24.13 -0.76
C ALA A 76 -10.66 24.78 -0.60
N LYS A 77 -10.87 25.90 -1.30
CA LYS A 77 -12.21 26.46 -1.47
C LYS A 77 -13.10 25.43 -2.16
N ARG A 78 -14.39 25.39 -1.76
CA ARG A 78 -15.36 24.49 -2.40
C ARG A 78 -15.49 24.85 -3.91
N PRO A 79 -15.14 23.95 -4.83
CA PRO A 79 -15.30 24.22 -6.25
C PRO A 79 -16.77 24.19 -6.66
N ARG A 80 -17.08 24.79 -7.80
CA ARG A 80 -18.35 24.51 -8.48
C ARG A 80 -18.33 23.07 -8.95
N GLY A 81 -19.39 22.32 -8.63
CA GLY A 81 -19.53 20.96 -9.10
C GLY A 81 -19.79 20.89 -10.62
N PHE A 82 -19.31 19.82 -11.24
CA PHE A 82 -19.60 19.49 -12.64
C PHE A 82 -21.08 19.13 -12.80
N THR A 83 -21.66 19.43 -13.97
CA THR A 83 -23.05 19.10 -14.30
C THR A 83 -23.18 17.75 -15.01
N ASP A 84 -22.18 17.38 -15.78
CA ASP A 84 -22.11 16.11 -16.52
C ASP A 84 -20.78 15.41 -16.17
N GLU A 85 -20.82 14.10 -15.98
CA GLU A 85 -19.62 13.28 -15.73
C GLU A 85 -18.64 13.32 -16.91
N LYS A 86 -19.15 13.52 -18.14
CA LYS A 86 -18.31 13.65 -19.35
C LYS A 86 -17.44 14.91 -19.36
N GLU A 87 -17.85 15.93 -18.60
CA GLU A 87 -17.09 17.19 -18.47
C GLU A 87 -16.01 17.11 -17.38
N VAL A 88 -15.97 16.02 -16.61
CA VAL A 88 -15.04 15.86 -15.49
C VAL A 88 -13.63 15.59 -16.02
N PRO A 89 -12.66 16.49 -15.83
CA PRO A 89 -11.30 16.28 -16.27
C PRO A 89 -10.63 15.14 -15.49
N ALA A 90 -9.63 14.52 -16.09
CA ALA A 90 -8.88 13.43 -15.45
C ALA A 90 -8.29 13.83 -14.09
N ALA A 91 -7.82 15.07 -13.97
CA ALA A 91 -7.28 15.64 -12.73
C ALA A 91 -8.26 15.59 -11.54
N ALA A 92 -9.57 15.71 -11.80
CA ALA A 92 -10.60 15.69 -10.75
C ALA A 92 -10.77 14.30 -10.09
N TRP A 93 -10.27 13.25 -10.73
CA TRP A 93 -10.30 11.89 -10.22
C TRP A 93 -9.05 11.51 -9.43
N VAL A 94 -8.01 12.36 -9.42
CA VAL A 94 -6.76 12.06 -8.71
C VAL A 94 -6.96 12.17 -7.20
N ALA A 95 -6.56 11.13 -6.49
CA ALA A 95 -6.64 11.05 -5.04
C ALA A 95 -5.32 11.50 -4.37
N ALA A 96 -5.40 11.89 -3.10
CA ALA A 96 -4.22 12.23 -2.30
C ALA A 96 -3.51 10.94 -1.82
N PRO A 97 -2.20 10.75 -2.12
CA PRO A 97 -1.45 9.56 -1.74
C PRO A 97 -1.00 9.61 -0.28
N LEU A 98 -1.05 8.47 0.43
CA LEU A 98 -0.53 8.31 1.79
C LEU A 98 0.39 7.10 1.95
N ALA A 99 0.70 6.37 0.89
CA ALA A 99 1.51 5.16 0.94
C ALA A 99 2.84 5.36 1.67
N ILE A 100 3.56 6.46 1.37
CA ILE A 100 4.87 6.73 1.97
C ILE A 100 4.75 7.01 3.47
N GLY A 101 3.72 7.75 3.88
CA GLY A 101 3.44 7.95 5.31
C GLY A 101 3.22 6.62 6.05
N ALA A 102 2.42 5.72 5.48
CA ALA A 102 2.18 4.39 6.05
C ALA A 102 3.46 3.55 6.08
N ALA A 103 4.29 3.58 5.02
CA ALA A 103 5.57 2.89 4.98
C ALA A 103 6.53 3.37 6.07
N VAL A 104 6.64 4.69 6.29
CA VAL A 104 7.49 5.27 7.33
C VAL A 104 7.03 4.84 8.73
N VAL A 105 5.71 4.89 9.00
CA VAL A 105 5.16 4.50 10.31
C VAL A 105 5.31 2.99 10.55
N ALA A 106 5.06 2.16 9.52
CA ALA A 106 5.25 0.71 9.60
C ALA A 106 6.72 0.35 9.86
N HIS A 107 7.66 1.00 9.17
CA HIS A 107 9.09 0.81 9.39
C HIS A 107 9.50 1.21 10.82
N ALA A 108 9.01 2.36 11.31
CA ALA A 108 9.30 2.82 12.67
C ALA A 108 8.77 1.88 13.75
N TYR A 109 7.74 1.10 13.48
CA TYR A 109 7.17 0.12 14.39
C TYR A 109 8.11 -1.07 14.63
N ASP A 110 8.75 -1.61 13.59
CA ASP A 110 9.70 -2.75 13.73
C ASP A 110 11.14 -2.31 14.03
N ARG A 111 11.55 -1.10 13.61
CA ARG A 111 12.87 -0.49 13.84
C ARG A 111 14.06 -1.36 13.40
N SER A 112 13.91 -2.18 12.38
CA SER A 112 14.98 -3.03 11.84
C SER A 112 15.62 -2.36 10.62
N GLY A 113 16.89 -2.00 10.72
CA GLY A 113 17.63 -1.30 9.69
C GLY A 113 17.21 0.18 9.53
N THR A 114 17.65 0.81 8.47
CA THR A 114 17.30 2.21 8.13
C THR A 114 16.20 2.25 7.07
N PHE A 115 15.38 3.29 7.08
CA PHE A 115 14.38 3.50 6.01
C PHE A 115 15.04 3.65 4.64
N ALA A 116 16.25 4.21 4.61
CA ALA A 116 17.05 4.33 3.40
C ALA A 116 17.39 2.97 2.76
N GLU A 117 17.67 1.95 3.58
CA GLU A 117 17.92 0.58 3.08
C GLU A 117 16.66 -0.04 2.48
N VAL A 118 15.50 0.24 3.08
CA VAL A 118 14.20 -0.23 2.58
C VAL A 118 13.89 0.33 1.19
N VAL A 119 14.16 1.62 0.95
CA VAL A 119 13.87 2.29 -0.34
C VAL A 119 14.91 2.00 -1.41
N ARG A 120 16.14 1.64 -1.03
CA ARG A 120 17.31 1.48 -1.92
C ARG A 120 17.04 0.62 -3.16
N ARG A 121 16.34 -0.51 -3.00
CA ARG A 121 16.02 -1.39 -4.13
C ARG A 121 15.12 -0.70 -5.15
N GLY A 122 14.17 0.11 -4.71
CA GLY A 122 13.30 0.89 -5.59
C GLY A 122 14.05 1.90 -6.45
N VAL A 123 15.02 2.60 -5.86
CA VAL A 123 15.90 3.52 -6.61
C VAL A 123 16.67 2.76 -7.68
N ARG A 124 17.25 1.60 -7.34
CA ARG A 124 17.98 0.74 -8.28
C ARG A 124 17.10 0.29 -9.44
N GLU A 125 15.92 -0.24 -9.14
CA GLU A 125 14.96 -0.71 -10.16
C GLU A 125 14.53 0.41 -11.12
N ALA A 126 14.29 1.62 -10.63
CA ALA A 126 13.94 2.77 -11.46
C ALA A 126 15.09 3.13 -12.42
N ARG A 127 16.32 3.21 -11.92
CA ARG A 127 17.51 3.51 -12.71
C ARG A 127 17.81 2.45 -13.76
N GLU A 128 17.73 1.17 -13.41
CA GLU A 128 17.95 0.06 -14.34
C GLU A 128 16.94 0.06 -15.51
N ARG A 129 15.75 0.64 -15.30
CA ARG A 129 14.72 0.83 -16.33
C ARG A 129 14.79 2.17 -17.06
N GLY A 130 15.78 3.01 -16.75
CA GLY A 130 15.92 4.34 -17.33
C GLY A 130 14.92 5.38 -16.81
N ALA A 131 14.15 5.07 -15.78
CA ALA A 131 13.17 5.96 -15.16
C ALA A 131 13.87 6.88 -14.14
N ASN A 132 14.64 7.84 -14.64
CA ASN A 132 15.53 8.65 -13.82
C ASN A 132 14.77 9.64 -12.92
N ALA A 133 13.72 10.30 -13.42
CA ALA A 133 12.93 11.22 -12.61
C ALA A 133 12.23 10.48 -11.45
N ARG A 134 11.73 9.25 -11.69
CA ARG A 134 11.17 8.39 -10.65
C ARG A 134 12.23 7.94 -9.64
N ALA A 135 13.46 7.67 -10.09
CA ALA A 135 14.56 7.37 -9.18
C ALA A 135 14.88 8.55 -8.26
N GLU A 136 14.88 9.80 -8.78
CA GLU A 136 15.07 11.02 -7.98
C GLU A 136 13.94 11.21 -6.94
N VAL A 137 12.68 10.93 -7.28
CA VAL A 137 11.58 10.94 -6.31
C VAL A 137 11.82 9.90 -5.21
N LEU A 138 12.24 8.68 -5.57
CA LEU A 138 12.54 7.63 -4.58
C LEU A 138 13.75 7.99 -3.72
N GLU A 139 14.76 8.68 -4.23
CA GLU A 139 15.89 9.22 -3.45
C GLU A 139 15.43 10.30 -2.47
N ALA A 140 14.51 11.17 -2.89
CA ALA A 140 13.90 12.13 -1.98
C ALA A 140 13.11 11.40 -0.87
N VAL A 141 12.36 10.34 -1.19
CA VAL A 141 11.69 9.48 -0.21
C VAL A 141 12.69 8.79 0.71
N GLN A 142 13.79 8.29 0.18
CA GLN A 142 14.85 7.63 0.94
C GLN A 142 15.46 8.55 2.02
N THR A 143 15.62 9.83 1.70
CA THR A 143 16.28 10.81 2.58
C THR A 143 15.31 11.54 3.50
N GLN A 144 14.07 11.78 3.06
CA GLN A 144 13.10 12.66 3.74
C GLN A 144 11.82 11.93 4.19
N GLY A 145 11.66 10.66 3.82
CA GLY A 145 10.44 9.90 4.10
C GLY A 145 9.21 10.56 3.49
N ALA A 146 8.12 10.64 4.26
CA ALA A 146 6.87 11.24 3.81
C ALA A 146 6.98 12.74 3.44
N ARG A 147 7.98 13.45 3.95
CA ARG A 147 8.21 14.86 3.63
C ARG A 147 8.65 15.08 2.17
N ALA A 148 9.13 14.04 1.47
CA ALA A 148 9.48 14.12 0.06
C ALA A 148 8.34 14.70 -0.80
N PHE A 149 7.09 14.36 -0.49
CA PHE A 149 5.92 14.88 -1.21
C PHE A 149 5.58 16.36 -0.89
N SER A 150 6.18 16.93 0.14
CA SER A 150 6.09 18.38 0.42
C SER A 150 7.23 19.16 -0.23
N CYS A 151 8.24 18.51 -0.81
CA CYS A 151 9.32 19.17 -1.51
C CYS A 151 8.83 19.77 -2.82
N PRO A 152 9.24 21.01 -3.18
CA PRO A 152 8.79 21.66 -4.40
C PRO A 152 9.06 20.85 -5.68
N SER A 153 10.16 20.10 -5.75
CA SER A 153 10.51 19.24 -6.89
C SER A 153 9.49 18.12 -7.13
N VAL A 154 8.80 17.64 -6.11
CA VAL A 154 7.79 16.59 -6.19
C VAL A 154 6.37 17.18 -6.13
N ALA A 155 6.12 18.10 -5.18
CA ALA A 155 4.80 18.66 -4.96
C ALA A 155 4.29 19.50 -6.14
N ARG A 156 5.19 20.29 -6.77
CA ARG A 156 4.78 21.19 -7.86
C ARG A 156 4.29 20.45 -9.10
N PRO A 157 4.99 19.45 -9.66
CA PRO A 157 4.47 18.65 -10.78
C PRO A 157 3.14 17.97 -10.45
N LEU A 158 2.99 17.40 -9.24
CA LEU A 158 1.74 16.78 -8.79
C LEU A 158 0.58 17.79 -8.78
N MET A 159 0.81 18.99 -8.24
CA MET A 159 -0.23 20.03 -8.20
C MET A 159 -0.51 20.64 -9.57
N LEU A 160 0.47 20.71 -10.47
CA LEU A 160 0.26 21.14 -11.85
C LEU A 160 -0.58 20.13 -12.64
N SER A 161 -0.43 18.82 -12.38
CA SER A 161 -1.17 17.77 -13.10
C SER A 161 -2.55 17.46 -12.47
N ALA A 162 -2.73 17.67 -11.16
CA ALA A 162 -3.93 17.23 -10.44
C ALA A 162 -4.55 18.31 -9.53
N GLY A 163 -4.05 19.53 -9.58
CA GLY A 163 -4.55 20.65 -8.77
C GLY A 163 -5.68 21.43 -9.46
N VAL A 164 -6.00 22.57 -8.86
CA VAL A 164 -7.15 23.41 -9.24
C VAL A 164 -7.02 23.95 -10.68
N SER A 165 -5.80 24.22 -11.17
CA SER A 165 -5.55 24.68 -12.55
C SER A 165 -6.07 23.71 -13.60
N GLU A 166 -6.00 22.41 -13.32
CA GLU A 166 -6.44 21.34 -14.24
C GLU A 166 -7.86 20.82 -13.88
N GLY A 167 -8.57 21.53 -13.02
CA GLY A 167 -9.90 21.11 -12.55
C GLY A 167 -9.89 20.02 -11.48
N GLY A 168 -8.72 19.66 -10.95
CA GLY A 168 -8.56 18.75 -9.82
C GLY A 168 -8.70 19.44 -8.46
N LEU A 169 -8.43 18.70 -7.40
CA LEU A 169 -8.54 19.20 -6.02
C LEU A 169 -7.28 18.99 -5.19
N LEU A 170 -6.24 18.40 -5.75
CA LEU A 170 -5.01 18.11 -5.00
C LEU A 170 -4.36 19.43 -4.55
N THR A 171 -4.02 19.51 -3.27
CA THR A 171 -3.42 20.69 -2.63
C THR A 171 -2.10 20.33 -1.95
N ALA A 172 -1.30 21.36 -1.66
CA ALA A 172 -0.08 21.18 -0.85
C ALA A 172 -0.43 20.65 0.57
N ALA A 173 -1.61 20.98 1.11
CA ALA A 173 -2.06 20.49 2.41
C ALA A 173 -2.39 18.99 2.37
N ASP A 174 -2.91 18.48 1.25
CA ASP A 174 -3.12 17.04 1.06
C ASP A 174 -1.79 16.29 1.06
N LEU A 175 -0.75 16.83 0.41
CA LEU A 175 0.57 16.21 0.31
C LEU A 175 1.38 16.31 1.60
N ALA A 176 1.14 17.33 2.42
CA ALA A 176 1.79 17.53 3.71
C ALA A 176 1.07 16.81 4.87
N SER A 177 -0.15 16.32 4.64
CA SER A 177 -0.98 15.71 5.68
C SER A 177 -0.39 14.37 6.13
N VAL A 178 -0.16 14.24 7.44
CA VAL A 178 0.22 12.96 8.07
C VAL A 178 -0.83 12.62 9.12
N PRO A 179 -1.98 12.06 8.71
CA PRO A 179 -3.00 11.64 9.66
C PRO A 179 -2.48 10.47 10.51
N ASN A 180 -3.21 10.11 11.56
CA ASN A 180 -2.91 8.89 12.31
C ASN A 180 -3.12 7.66 11.38
N LEU A 181 -2.02 7.03 10.99
CA LEU A 181 -1.99 5.89 10.07
C LEU A 181 -1.89 4.55 10.81
N ASP A 182 -1.58 4.54 12.11
CA ASP A 182 -1.46 3.34 12.92
C ASP A 182 -2.82 2.98 13.55
N ARG A 183 -3.28 1.76 13.29
CA ARG A 183 -4.56 1.24 13.76
C ARG A 183 -4.40 -0.16 14.34
N MET A 184 -5.27 -0.54 15.27
CA MET A 184 -5.43 -1.94 15.65
C MET A 184 -6.19 -2.68 14.54
N ALA A 185 -5.74 -3.90 14.24
CA ALA A 185 -6.51 -4.80 13.41
C ALA A 185 -7.81 -5.23 14.11
N ARG A 186 -8.80 -5.63 13.31
CA ARG A 186 -10.06 -6.18 13.80
C ARG A 186 -9.98 -7.70 13.83
N THR A 187 -10.55 -8.31 14.88
CA THR A 187 -10.75 -9.76 14.91
C THR A 187 -11.84 -10.17 13.92
N VAL A 188 -11.61 -11.24 13.17
CA VAL A 188 -12.59 -11.82 12.26
C VAL A 188 -13.68 -12.49 13.08
N SER A 189 -14.95 -12.10 12.91
CA SER A 189 -16.06 -12.48 13.79
C SER A 189 -16.23 -13.99 13.97
N GLU A 190 -16.07 -14.77 12.89
CA GLU A 190 -16.23 -16.23 12.89
C GLU A 190 -14.91 -17.00 13.12
N ARG A 191 -13.79 -16.28 13.25
CA ARG A 191 -12.44 -16.83 13.34
C ARG A 191 -11.63 -16.06 14.38
N PRO A 192 -11.83 -16.26 15.68
CA PRO A 192 -11.33 -15.38 16.77
C PRO A 192 -9.80 -15.29 16.84
N ASN A 193 -9.06 -16.23 16.24
CA ASN A 193 -7.60 -16.19 16.17
C ASN A 193 -7.07 -15.42 14.94
N TRP A 194 -7.96 -14.97 14.04
CA TRP A 194 -7.61 -14.23 12.86
C TRP A 194 -7.90 -12.74 13.03
N SER A 195 -6.98 -11.93 12.54
CA SER A 195 -7.08 -10.48 12.53
C SER A 195 -6.96 -9.95 11.12
N GLU A 196 -7.75 -8.95 10.80
CA GLU A 196 -7.85 -8.32 9.49
C GLU A 196 -7.86 -6.79 9.62
N VAL A 197 -7.84 -6.08 8.50
CA VAL A 197 -7.95 -4.62 8.53
C VAL A 197 -9.31 -4.17 9.08
N PRO A 198 -9.38 -3.03 9.81
CA PRO A 198 -10.60 -2.61 10.50
C PRO A 198 -11.81 -2.35 9.60
N TRP A 199 -11.59 -1.99 8.33
CA TRP A 199 -12.65 -1.72 7.33
C TRP A 199 -13.03 -2.93 6.48
N ALA A 200 -12.52 -4.11 6.80
CA ALA A 200 -12.92 -5.34 6.11
C ALA A 200 -14.43 -5.59 6.27
N GLY A 201 -15.09 -6.00 5.19
CA GLY A 201 -16.55 -6.25 5.18
C GLY A 201 -17.41 -4.99 5.13
N GLU A 202 -16.83 -3.79 5.06
CA GLU A 202 -17.59 -2.59 4.73
C GLU A 202 -18.01 -2.65 3.25
N ASP A 203 -19.28 -2.31 2.99
CA ASP A 203 -19.83 -2.26 1.63
C ASP A 203 -19.22 -1.06 0.89
N GLN A 204 -18.14 -1.31 0.16
CA GLN A 204 -17.40 -0.26 -0.55
C GLN A 204 -17.40 -0.55 -2.06
N PRO A 205 -17.57 0.47 -2.91
CA PRO A 205 -17.43 0.28 -4.34
C PRO A 205 -16.04 -0.27 -4.66
N ARG A 206 -15.95 -1.15 -5.66
CA ARG A 206 -14.67 -1.75 -6.08
C ARG A 206 -13.67 -0.65 -6.37
N ALA A 207 -12.54 -0.68 -5.67
CA ALA A 207 -11.42 0.19 -5.98
C ALA A 207 -10.88 -0.14 -7.39
N ARG A 208 -10.65 0.89 -8.20
CA ARG A 208 -10.10 0.76 -9.55
C ARG A 208 -8.60 0.46 -9.50
N GLY A 209 -8.06 -0.20 -10.53
CA GLY A 209 -6.65 -0.50 -10.68
C GLY A 209 -6.30 -1.95 -10.36
N GLN A 210 -5.05 -2.32 -10.61
CA GLN A 210 -4.49 -3.61 -10.22
C GLN A 210 -4.09 -3.61 -8.75
N TRP A 211 -4.31 -4.75 -8.10
CA TRP A 211 -3.96 -4.92 -6.70
C TRP A 211 -2.91 -6.00 -6.56
N HIS A 212 -1.97 -5.72 -5.68
CA HIS A 212 -0.84 -6.59 -5.43
C HIS A 212 -0.73 -6.90 -3.94
N VAL A 213 -0.21 -8.08 -3.65
CA VAL A 213 0.04 -8.52 -2.28
C VAL A 213 1.48 -8.99 -2.14
N LEU A 214 2.02 -8.78 -0.97
CA LEU A 214 3.32 -9.30 -0.56
C LEU A 214 3.25 -9.71 0.91
N CYS A 215 3.65 -10.93 1.22
CA CYS A 215 3.69 -11.49 2.56
C CYS A 215 5.11 -11.89 2.90
N ALA A 216 5.55 -11.60 4.10
CA ALA A 216 6.86 -12.02 4.60
C ALA A 216 6.80 -12.48 6.06
N VAL A 217 7.71 -13.40 6.40
CA VAL A 217 7.97 -13.83 7.78
C VAL A 217 9.46 -13.83 8.03
N ASP A 218 9.86 -13.32 9.18
CA ASP A 218 11.27 -13.27 9.58
C ASP A 218 11.66 -14.39 10.58
N LYS A 219 12.94 -14.47 10.91
CA LYS A 219 13.48 -15.45 11.86
C LYS A 219 12.90 -15.32 13.27
N ARG A 220 12.48 -14.11 13.66
CA ARG A 220 11.84 -13.85 14.97
C ARG A 220 10.40 -14.40 15.00
N GLY A 221 9.81 -14.65 13.82
CA GLY A 221 8.43 -15.07 13.62
C GLY A 221 7.46 -13.92 13.52
N ILE A 222 7.96 -12.72 13.26
CA ILE A 222 7.12 -11.59 12.88
C ILE A 222 6.62 -11.84 11.47
N MET A 223 5.33 -11.67 11.26
CA MET A 223 4.69 -11.71 9.96
C MET A 223 4.25 -10.32 9.55
N ALA A 224 4.56 -9.93 8.34
CA ALA A 224 4.11 -8.69 7.73
C ALA A 224 3.50 -8.96 6.35
N GLY A 225 2.36 -8.33 6.08
CA GLY A 225 1.68 -8.39 4.79
C GLY A 225 1.44 -6.99 4.26
N ALA A 226 1.66 -6.78 2.96
CA ALA A 226 1.32 -5.56 2.27
C ALA A 226 0.27 -5.85 1.19
N VAL A 227 -0.76 -5.00 1.12
CA VAL A 227 -1.67 -4.89 -0.01
C VAL A 227 -1.48 -3.50 -0.59
N TYR A 228 -1.20 -3.41 -1.88
CA TYR A 228 -0.98 -2.13 -2.53
C TYR A 228 -1.55 -2.10 -3.93
N GLY A 229 -1.92 -0.90 -4.38
CA GLY A 229 -2.50 -0.68 -5.71
C GLY A 229 -1.47 -0.16 -6.69
N CYS A 230 -1.64 -0.53 -7.96
CA CYS A 230 -0.96 0.06 -9.10
C CYS A 230 -2.00 0.79 -9.95
N ALA A 231 -1.77 2.05 -10.28
CA ALA A 231 -2.62 2.78 -11.20
C ALA A 231 -2.53 2.14 -12.60
N GLU A 232 -3.68 2.01 -13.23
CA GLU A 232 -3.83 1.75 -14.66
C GLU A 232 -4.80 2.80 -15.22
N ASP A 233 -4.48 3.38 -16.33
CA ASP A 233 -5.23 4.50 -16.92
C ASP A 233 -5.34 5.72 -15.97
N GLY A 234 -4.33 5.94 -15.16
CA GLY A 234 -4.22 7.06 -14.24
C GLY A 234 -3.93 8.39 -14.94
N VAL A 235 -3.51 9.38 -14.15
CA VAL A 235 -2.99 10.66 -14.67
C VAL A 235 -1.46 10.58 -14.66
N VAL A 236 -0.86 10.61 -15.84
CA VAL A 236 0.60 10.61 -16.00
C VAL A 236 1.17 11.96 -15.60
N ILE A 237 2.22 11.93 -14.80
CA ILE A 237 2.99 13.08 -14.34
C ILE A 237 4.39 12.94 -14.95
N GLU A 238 4.52 13.46 -16.16
CA GLU A 238 5.71 13.23 -17.01
C GLU A 238 7.01 13.66 -16.33
N GLU A 239 7.02 14.81 -15.66
CA GLU A 239 8.21 15.35 -14.97
C GLU A 239 8.72 14.46 -13.83
N LEU A 240 7.86 13.55 -13.31
CA LEU A 240 8.22 12.62 -12.25
C LEU A 240 8.29 11.17 -12.73
N GLU A 241 7.89 10.89 -13.96
CA GLU A 241 7.71 9.54 -14.51
C GLU A 241 6.82 8.68 -13.60
N LEU A 242 5.78 9.29 -13.02
CA LEU A 242 4.81 8.67 -12.14
C LEU A 242 3.41 8.70 -12.76
N GLU A 243 2.55 7.82 -12.26
CA GLU A 243 1.14 7.78 -12.63
C GLU A 243 0.26 7.83 -11.37
N ALA A 244 -0.63 8.80 -11.30
CA ALA A 244 -1.53 9.01 -10.19
C ALA A 244 -2.86 8.29 -10.41
N PRO A 245 -3.36 7.51 -9.43
CA PRO A 245 -4.59 6.73 -9.57
C PRO A 245 -5.83 7.62 -9.63
N ARG A 246 -6.79 7.27 -10.51
CA ARG A 246 -8.12 7.87 -10.60
C ARG A 246 -9.05 7.22 -9.58
N ALA A 247 -8.97 7.64 -8.33
CA ALA A 247 -9.73 7.06 -7.22
C ALA A 247 -10.59 8.07 -6.46
N ALA A 248 -10.34 9.39 -6.61
CA ALA A 248 -11.13 10.42 -5.94
C ALA A 248 -12.57 10.48 -6.47
N THR A 249 -13.46 11.05 -5.69
CA THR A 249 -14.83 11.34 -6.10
C THR A 249 -14.92 12.81 -6.55
N PRO A 250 -15.12 13.08 -7.84
CA PRO A 250 -15.30 14.45 -8.33
C PRO A 250 -16.51 15.13 -7.68
N VAL A 251 -16.45 16.46 -7.59
CA VAL A 251 -17.57 17.22 -7.05
C VAL A 251 -18.62 17.40 -8.15
N MET A 252 -19.78 16.78 -7.97
CA MET A 252 -20.91 16.89 -8.89
C MET A 252 -21.96 17.87 -8.35
N ARG A 253 -22.63 18.59 -9.25
CA ARG A 253 -23.70 19.52 -8.87
C ARG A 253 -24.91 18.78 -8.33
N GLY A 254 -25.40 19.20 -7.15
CA GLY A 254 -26.58 18.54 -6.54
C GLY A 254 -26.28 17.24 -5.79
N ILE A 255 -25.03 16.75 -5.83
CA ILE A 255 -24.61 15.55 -5.12
C ILE A 255 -23.80 15.96 -3.86
N ALA A 256 -24.01 15.24 -2.77
CA ALA A 256 -23.22 15.43 -1.55
C ALA A 256 -21.73 15.16 -1.82
N ARG A 257 -20.87 16.13 -1.44
CA ARG A 257 -19.42 16.00 -1.59
C ARG A 257 -18.87 15.05 -0.54
N LEU A 258 -18.00 14.12 -0.97
CA LEU A 258 -17.16 13.40 -0.03
C LEU A 258 -16.20 14.38 0.66
N ALA A 259 -16.11 14.34 1.97
CA ALA A 259 -15.28 15.30 2.73
C ALA A 259 -13.79 15.14 2.39
N PRO A 260 -13.04 16.24 2.19
CA PRO A 260 -11.59 16.18 2.02
C PRO A 260 -10.93 15.44 3.19
N GLY A 261 -9.92 14.62 2.87
CA GLY A 261 -9.24 13.77 3.85
C GLY A 261 -9.97 12.46 4.18
N SER A 262 -11.21 12.24 3.72
CA SER A 262 -11.89 10.95 3.88
C SER A 262 -11.13 9.82 3.20
N CYS A 263 -11.10 8.65 3.84
CA CYS A 263 -10.52 7.44 3.25
C CYS A 263 -11.29 7.02 2.01
N LEU A 264 -10.56 6.66 0.98
CA LEU A 264 -11.13 6.04 -0.20
C LEU A 264 -11.10 4.50 -0.09
N PRO A 265 -11.96 3.79 -0.81
CA PRO A 265 -12.00 2.34 -0.81
C PRO A 265 -10.66 1.73 -1.15
N ALA A 266 -10.27 0.69 -0.42
CA ALA A 266 -9.14 -0.16 -0.76
C ALA A 266 -9.47 -1.61 -0.37
N PRO A 267 -9.04 -2.60 -1.13
CA PRO A 267 -9.24 -3.98 -0.77
C PRO A 267 -8.53 -4.31 0.55
N ALA A 268 -9.08 -5.25 1.23
CA ALA A 268 -8.63 -5.69 2.53
C ALA A 268 -8.17 -7.16 2.48
N ALA A 269 -7.52 -7.54 1.40
CA ALA A 269 -7.25 -8.93 1.05
C ALA A 269 -6.05 -9.53 1.81
N VAL A 270 -5.94 -9.28 3.12
CA VAL A 270 -4.90 -9.85 3.97
C VAL A 270 -5.39 -10.09 5.39
N ALA A 271 -5.09 -11.26 5.96
CA ALA A 271 -5.38 -11.59 7.36
C ALA A 271 -4.22 -12.35 8.00
N ILE A 272 -4.04 -12.16 9.30
CA ILE A 272 -3.01 -12.83 10.11
C ILE A 272 -3.66 -13.62 11.23
N ARG A 273 -3.21 -14.85 11.43
CA ARG A 273 -3.57 -15.69 12.56
C ARG A 273 -2.52 -15.51 13.67
N VAL A 274 -2.98 -15.17 14.86
CA VAL A 274 -2.14 -15.05 16.05
C VAL A 274 -2.65 -16.00 17.12
N GLU A 275 -1.77 -16.83 17.65
CA GLU A 275 -2.06 -17.78 18.73
C GLU A 275 -1.08 -17.53 19.88
N ARG A 276 -1.61 -17.24 21.06
CA ARG A 276 -0.79 -16.97 22.27
C ARG A 276 0.28 -15.90 22.04
N GLY A 277 -0.04 -14.85 21.28
CA GLY A 277 0.89 -13.76 20.96
C GLY A 277 1.91 -14.05 19.85
N VAL A 278 1.84 -15.24 19.22
CA VAL A 278 2.74 -15.63 18.12
C VAL A 278 1.95 -15.64 16.81
N ALA A 279 2.47 -14.99 15.77
CA ALA A 279 1.92 -15.08 14.44
C ALA A 279 2.24 -16.47 13.84
N THR A 280 1.21 -17.21 13.46
CA THR A 280 1.33 -18.60 12.99
C THR A 280 0.97 -18.77 11.52
N SER A 281 0.09 -17.92 10.99
CA SER A 281 -0.30 -17.96 9.58
C SER A 281 -0.66 -16.58 9.08
N MET A 282 -0.41 -16.34 7.81
CA MET A 282 -0.87 -15.16 7.06
C MET A 282 -1.44 -15.64 5.73
N VAL A 283 -2.53 -15.02 5.33
CA VAL A 283 -3.20 -15.27 4.04
C VAL A 283 -3.45 -13.97 3.33
N ALA A 284 -3.37 -13.99 2.00
CA ALA A 284 -3.63 -12.82 1.16
C ALA A 284 -4.17 -13.22 -0.21
N ALA A 285 -4.84 -12.29 -0.88
CA ALA A 285 -5.29 -12.41 -2.26
C ALA A 285 -5.24 -11.07 -2.98
N THR A 286 -5.05 -11.10 -4.31
CA THR A 286 -5.04 -9.91 -5.17
C THR A 286 -6.44 -9.46 -5.53
N THR A 287 -7.40 -10.37 -5.50
CA THR A 287 -8.80 -10.05 -5.79
C THR A 287 -9.41 -9.31 -4.62
N ALA A 288 -10.12 -8.22 -4.94
CA ALA A 288 -10.84 -7.38 -3.97
C ALA A 288 -12.08 -8.09 -3.35
N ALA A 289 -12.04 -9.40 -3.15
CA ALA A 289 -13.03 -10.08 -2.33
C ALA A 289 -12.87 -9.55 -0.91
N TYR A 290 -13.82 -8.74 -0.48
CA TYR A 290 -13.89 -8.27 0.89
C TYR A 290 -13.82 -9.47 1.82
N VAL A 291 -12.79 -9.49 2.52
CA VAL A 291 -12.35 -10.30 3.59
C VAL A 291 -13.40 -11.22 4.16
N SER A 292 -13.01 -12.33 4.35
CA SER A 292 -12.75 -13.00 5.44
C SER A 292 -13.02 -14.44 5.53
N PRO A 293 -14.01 -15.13 5.70
CA PRO A 293 -13.94 -16.59 5.71
C PRO A 293 -13.34 -17.12 4.41
N THR A 294 -13.68 -16.49 3.28
CA THR A 294 -13.26 -16.96 1.94
C THR A 294 -11.75 -16.92 1.74
N ILE A 295 -11.06 -15.81 2.12
CA ILE A 295 -9.60 -15.74 1.98
C ILE A 295 -8.89 -16.67 2.95
N ILE A 296 -9.43 -16.85 4.15
CA ILE A 296 -8.84 -17.76 5.15
C ILE A 296 -8.93 -19.20 4.66
N ASP A 297 -10.05 -19.58 4.06
CA ASP A 297 -10.32 -20.95 3.64
C ASP A 297 -9.69 -21.27 2.27
N ALA A 298 -9.65 -20.32 1.34
CA ALA A 298 -9.08 -20.48 -0.01
C ALA A 298 -8.17 -19.31 -0.40
N PRO A 299 -7.02 -19.15 0.24
CA PRO A 299 -6.10 -18.05 -0.05
C PRO A 299 -5.37 -18.25 -1.37
N GLU A 300 -5.10 -17.14 -2.06
CA GLU A 300 -4.18 -17.12 -3.21
C GLU A 300 -2.72 -17.27 -2.74
N PHE A 301 -2.39 -16.61 -1.62
CA PHE A 301 -1.06 -16.68 -0.99
C PHE A 301 -1.21 -17.05 0.49
N ARG A 302 -0.41 -17.99 0.95
CA ARG A 302 -0.37 -18.42 2.36
C ARG A 302 1.07 -18.56 2.82
N VAL A 303 1.34 -18.02 4.00
CA VAL A 303 2.58 -18.23 4.75
C VAL A 303 2.21 -18.86 6.08
N GLU A 304 2.80 -20.01 6.41
CA GLU A 304 2.58 -20.70 7.67
C GLU A 304 3.91 -20.93 8.37
N ARG A 305 3.93 -20.76 9.69
CA ARG A 305 5.06 -21.04 10.55
C ARG A 305 4.69 -22.13 11.54
N HIS A 306 5.48 -23.20 11.56
CA HIS A 306 5.31 -24.25 12.56
C HIS A 306 5.78 -23.72 13.93
N PRO A 307 4.94 -23.74 14.97
CA PRO A 307 5.27 -23.10 16.26
C PRO A 307 6.49 -23.71 16.96
N GLU A 308 6.71 -25.02 16.86
CA GLU A 308 7.80 -25.72 17.52
C GLU A 308 9.10 -25.73 16.70
N THR A 309 9.03 -26.13 15.44
CA THR A 309 10.22 -26.25 14.56
C THR A 309 10.64 -24.92 13.95
N ARG A 310 9.81 -23.90 14.03
CA ARG A 310 9.99 -22.57 13.42
C ARG A 310 10.15 -22.61 11.88
N LEU A 311 9.90 -23.75 11.25
CA LEU A 311 9.93 -23.89 9.80
C LEU A 311 8.81 -23.07 9.17
N VAL A 312 9.10 -22.47 8.03
CA VAL A 312 8.17 -21.64 7.26
C VAL A 312 7.78 -22.35 5.99
N ASN A 313 6.50 -22.58 5.81
CA ASN A 313 5.91 -23.07 4.57
C ASN A 313 5.22 -21.90 3.85
N VAL A 314 5.39 -21.88 2.53
CA VAL A 314 4.73 -20.92 1.64
C VAL A 314 3.96 -21.72 0.60
N THR A 315 2.68 -21.44 0.47
CA THR A 315 1.82 -22.01 -0.56
C THR A 315 1.30 -20.88 -1.43
N GLN A 316 1.42 -21.02 -2.73
CA GLN A 316 0.75 -20.22 -3.73
C GLN A 316 -0.41 -21.04 -4.26
N GLY A 317 -1.63 -20.60 -4.06
CA GLY A 317 -2.81 -21.23 -4.62
C GLY A 317 -2.78 -21.09 -6.13
N GLY A 318 -2.97 -22.19 -6.85
CA GLY A 318 -3.21 -22.11 -8.28
C GLY A 318 -4.51 -21.36 -8.52
N GLY A 319 -4.46 -20.25 -9.24
CA GLY A 319 -5.66 -19.57 -9.71
C GLY A 319 -6.53 -20.62 -10.42
N ARG A 320 -7.74 -20.82 -9.92
CA ARG A 320 -8.77 -21.47 -10.73
C ARG A 320 -9.12 -20.45 -11.78
N ASP A 321 -8.78 -20.76 -13.03
CA ASP A 321 -9.40 -20.12 -14.18
C ASP A 321 -10.91 -20.19 -13.95
N VAL A 322 -11.49 -19.04 -13.70
CA VAL A 322 -12.94 -18.89 -13.66
C VAL A 322 -13.32 -18.55 -15.09
N ASP A 323 -13.75 -19.58 -15.82
CA ASP A 323 -14.44 -19.44 -17.12
C ASP A 323 -15.67 -18.52 -17.00
#